data_8f4f8892e0fa63412ec2fbec2e5b46a3
#
_entry.id   8f4f8892e0fa63412ec2fbec2e5b46a3
#
_cell.length_a   1.000
_cell.length_b   1.000
_cell.length_c   1.000
_cell.angle_alpha   90.00
_cell.angle_beta   90.00
_cell.angle_gamma   90.00
#
_symmetry.space_group_name_H-M   'P 1'
#
loop_
_entity.id
_entity.type
_entity.pdbx_description
1 polymer ?
#
loop_
_entity_poly.entity_id
_entity_poly.type
_entity_poly.pdbx_seq_one_letter_code
_entity_poly.pdbx_strand_id
1 'polypeptide(L)'
;EACHHLGPLGAGAAAKVANNLCAAAGIVAVRRALAAAHTYGIDQDAMLDVMRSSSGSTWYGDNLADIDWAREGYAKENTMGILEKDVSNFMDALHGTNLMAPGPFEDAILTEIRRMEPLS
;
A
#
# COMPACT_ATOMS: atom_id res chain seq x y z
N GLU A 1 11.92 2.38 -25.49
CA GLU A 1 11.74 1.86 -24.95
C GLU A 1 11.73 1.36 -24.38
N ALA A 2 11.74 1.80 -24.33
CA ALA A 2 11.72 1.26 -23.59
C ALA A 2 11.46 0.60 -23.36
N CYS A 3 11.41 0.44 -23.50
CA CYS A 3 11.15 -0.32 -23.12
C CYS A 3 11.58 -1.17 -23.17
N HIS A 4 12.00 -1.46 -23.14
CA HIS A 4 12.23 -2.37 -23.05
C HIS A 4 12.72 -3.11 -22.90
N HIS A 5 13.75 -3.38 -22.87
CA HIS A 5 13.69 -4.27 -22.34
C HIS A 5 13.74 -4.93 -21.08
N LEU A 6 13.64 -4.95 -20.40
CA LEU A 6 12.90 -5.52 -19.25
C LEU A 6 11.60 -6.12 -19.75
N GLY A 7 11.66 -7.16 -20.53
CA GLY A 7 10.47 -7.73 -21.08
C GLY A 7 9.49 -6.64 -21.53
N PRO A 8 8.18 -6.76 -21.18
CA PRO A 8 7.21 -5.76 -21.62
C PRO A 8 7.29 -4.44 -20.88
N LEU A 9 8.05 -4.37 -19.78
CA LEU A 9 8.19 -3.15 -19.00
C LEU A 9 9.57 -2.57 -19.14
N GLY A 10 9.66 -1.29 -19.40
CA GLY A 10 10.90 -0.56 -19.28
C GLY A 10 11.27 -0.34 -17.82
N ALA A 11 12.52 0.06 -17.57
CA ALA A 11 13.02 0.28 -16.21
C ALA A 11 12.16 1.29 -15.44
N GLY A 12 11.72 2.36 -16.10
CA GLY A 12 10.89 3.38 -15.46
C GLY A 12 9.54 2.84 -15.03
N ALA A 13 8.90 2.04 -15.89
CA ALA A 13 7.62 1.45 -15.58
C ALA A 13 7.75 0.41 -14.46
N ALA A 14 8.83 -0.38 -14.47
CA ALA A 14 9.09 -1.36 -13.41
C ALA A 14 9.27 -0.66 -12.07
N ALA A 15 10.03 0.45 -12.05
CA ALA A 15 10.25 1.22 -10.83
C ALA A 15 8.93 1.79 -10.31
N LYS A 16 8.05 2.24 -11.20
CA LYS A 16 6.76 2.80 -10.81
C LYS A 16 5.86 1.76 -10.15
N VAL A 17 5.73 0.56 -10.75
CA VAL A 17 4.86 -0.46 -10.14
C VAL A 17 5.43 -0.97 -8.84
N ALA A 18 6.76 -1.07 -8.70
CA ALA A 18 7.39 -1.46 -7.44
C ALA A 18 7.16 -0.39 -6.37
N ASN A 19 7.29 0.88 -6.72
CA ASN A 19 7.00 1.98 -5.79
C ASN A 19 5.55 1.92 -5.32
N ASN A 20 4.63 1.65 -6.23
CA ASN A 20 3.20 1.60 -5.90
C ASN A 20 2.88 0.43 -4.97
N LEU A 21 3.60 -0.68 -5.09
CA LEU A 21 3.47 -1.77 -4.13
C LEU A 21 3.88 -1.30 -2.72
N CYS A 22 5.00 -0.59 -2.62
CA CYS A 22 5.45 -0.06 -1.32
C CYS A 22 4.43 0.90 -0.73
N ALA A 23 3.82 1.75 -1.56
CA ALA A 23 2.78 2.67 -1.09
C ALA A 23 1.58 1.90 -0.55
N ALA A 24 1.12 0.89 -1.27
CA ALA A 24 -0.02 0.07 -0.84
C ALA A 24 0.29 -0.69 0.45
N ALA A 25 1.47 -1.30 0.53
CA ALA A 25 1.90 -2.03 1.72
C ALA A 25 1.99 -1.10 2.93
N GLY A 26 2.52 0.11 2.74
CA GLY A 26 2.62 1.09 3.81
C GLY A 26 1.25 1.50 4.36
N ILE A 27 0.29 1.72 3.48
CA ILE A 27 -1.08 2.07 3.88
C ILE A 27 -1.72 0.94 4.70
N VAL A 28 -1.62 -0.28 4.20
CA VAL A 28 -2.16 -1.46 4.89
C VAL A 28 -1.50 -1.62 6.26
N ALA A 29 -0.17 -1.49 6.33
CA ALA A 29 0.56 -1.63 7.58
C ALA A 29 0.15 -0.57 8.60
N VAL A 30 0.03 0.70 8.18
CA VAL A 30 -0.38 1.78 9.08
C VAL A 30 -1.81 1.54 9.59
N ARG A 31 -2.74 1.20 8.69
CA ARG A 31 -4.12 0.94 9.10
C ARG A 31 -4.19 -0.20 10.12
N ARG A 32 -3.38 -1.22 9.93
CA ARG A 32 -3.33 -2.35 10.86
C ARG A 32 -2.72 -1.96 12.20
N ALA A 33 -1.66 -1.14 12.19
CA ALA A 33 -1.06 -0.63 13.42
C ALA A 33 -2.03 0.23 14.21
N LEU A 34 -2.81 1.08 13.53
CA LEU A 34 -3.81 1.90 14.18
C LEU A 34 -4.91 1.05 14.82
N ALA A 35 -5.34 -0.01 14.13
CA ALA A 35 -6.33 -0.93 14.68
C ALA A 35 -5.81 -1.64 15.93
N ALA A 36 -4.57 -2.11 15.90
CA ALA A 36 -3.93 -2.75 17.04
C ALA A 36 -3.80 -1.79 18.22
N ALA A 37 -3.36 -0.56 17.94
CA ALA A 37 -3.23 0.47 18.99
C ALA A 37 -4.57 0.77 19.64
N HIS A 38 -5.63 0.81 18.86
CA HIS A 38 -6.98 1.05 19.38
C HIS A 38 -7.38 -0.04 20.39
N THR A 39 -7.02 -1.29 20.16
CA THR A 39 -7.36 -2.38 21.10
C THR A 39 -6.65 -2.24 22.43
N TYR A 40 -5.54 -1.51 22.49
CA TYR A 40 -4.80 -1.22 23.71
C TYR A 40 -5.15 0.14 24.29
N GLY A 41 -6.16 0.81 23.74
CA GLY A 41 -6.59 2.12 24.25
C GLY A 41 -5.65 3.26 23.86
N ILE A 42 -4.78 3.05 22.88
CA ILE A 42 -3.87 4.10 22.38
C ILE A 42 -4.61 4.95 21.37
N ASP A 43 -4.65 6.25 21.62
CA ASP A 43 -5.27 7.22 20.72
C ASP A 43 -4.60 7.21 19.35
N GLN A 44 -5.39 7.40 18.30
CA GLN A 44 -4.91 7.37 16.92
C GLN A 44 -3.79 8.38 16.69
N ASP A 45 -3.99 9.62 17.15
CA ASP A 45 -2.97 10.66 16.95
C ASP A 45 -1.69 10.33 17.71
N ALA A 46 -1.81 9.75 18.90
CA ALA A 46 -0.64 9.33 19.69
C ALA A 46 0.14 8.24 18.94
N MET A 47 -0.56 7.26 18.35
CA MET A 47 0.10 6.21 17.59
C MET A 47 0.78 6.74 16.33
N LEU A 48 0.13 7.67 15.65
CA LEU A 48 0.71 8.31 14.47
C LEU A 48 1.98 9.08 14.84
N ASP A 49 1.98 9.76 15.99
CA ASP A 49 3.16 10.48 16.47
C ASP A 49 4.32 9.54 16.77
N VAL A 50 4.02 8.39 17.40
CA VAL A 50 5.04 7.36 17.66
C VAL A 50 5.68 6.90 16.35
N MET A 51 4.87 6.57 15.36
CA MET A 51 5.39 6.11 14.07
C MET A 51 6.20 7.19 13.37
N ARG A 52 5.69 8.42 13.38
CA ARG A 52 6.35 9.55 12.71
C ARG A 52 7.77 9.79 13.21
N SER A 53 7.99 9.57 14.49
CA SER A 53 9.29 9.84 15.13
C SER A 53 10.15 8.58 15.27
N SER A 54 9.76 7.47 14.66
CA SER A 54 10.44 6.20 14.80
C SER A 54 10.62 5.52 13.45
N SER A 55 11.14 4.30 13.47
CA SER A 55 11.40 3.53 12.24
C SER A 55 10.15 3.14 11.47
N GLY A 56 8.97 3.27 12.07
CA GLY A 56 7.70 2.99 11.40
C GLY A 56 7.14 4.14 10.57
N SER A 57 7.90 5.22 10.41
CA SER A 57 7.47 6.36 9.60
C SER A 57 7.22 5.94 8.15
N THR A 58 6.10 6.41 7.59
CA THR A 58 5.73 6.18 6.18
C THR A 58 5.14 7.47 5.64
N TRP A 59 5.16 7.62 4.30
CA TRP A 59 4.53 8.77 3.67
C TRP A 59 3.05 8.89 4.07
N TYR A 60 2.33 7.77 4.00
CA TYR A 60 0.91 7.76 4.34
C TYR A 60 0.67 8.13 5.80
N GLY A 61 1.40 7.49 6.73
CA GLY A 61 1.25 7.76 8.16
C GLY A 61 1.61 9.20 8.52
N ASP A 62 2.68 9.72 7.92
CA ASP A 62 3.15 11.07 8.20
C ASP A 62 2.18 12.14 7.71
N ASN A 63 1.42 11.85 6.66
CA ASN A 63 0.55 12.82 6.00
C ASN A 63 -0.94 12.49 6.13
N LEU A 64 -1.30 11.52 6.96
CA LEU A 64 -2.67 11.02 7.04
C LEU A 64 -3.70 12.13 7.28
N ALA A 65 -3.37 13.09 8.12
CA ALA A 65 -4.28 14.18 8.44
C ALA A 65 -4.52 15.11 7.25
N ASP A 66 -3.59 15.16 6.30
CA ASP A 66 -3.63 16.09 5.17
C ASP A 66 -4.07 15.46 3.86
N ILE A 67 -4.19 14.14 3.82
CA ILE A 67 -4.59 13.41 2.61
C ILE A 67 -6.11 13.26 2.59
N ASP A 68 -6.76 13.77 1.55
CA ASP A 68 -8.22 13.77 1.46
C ASP A 68 -8.84 12.38 1.54
N TRP A 69 -8.20 11.40 0.90
CA TRP A 69 -8.73 10.03 0.82
C TRP A 69 -8.18 9.11 1.90
N ALA A 70 -7.34 9.61 2.81
CA ALA A 70 -6.60 8.77 3.74
C ALA A 70 -7.48 7.90 4.64
N ARG A 71 -8.69 8.37 4.93
CA ARG A 71 -9.60 7.70 5.86
C ARG A 71 -10.67 6.85 5.18
N GLU A 72 -10.61 6.72 3.85
CA GLU A 72 -11.58 5.92 3.11
C GLU A 72 -11.44 4.43 3.42
N GLY A 73 -12.56 3.72 3.36
CA GLY A 73 -12.56 2.28 3.27
C GLY A 73 -12.43 1.86 1.82
N TYR A 74 -12.47 0.57 1.58
CA TYR A 74 -12.37 0.06 0.22
C TYR A 74 -13.67 0.28 -0.56
N ALA A 75 -13.52 0.81 -1.77
CA ALA A 75 -14.55 0.75 -2.80
C ALA A 75 -13.83 0.66 -4.14
N LYS A 76 -14.44 0.01 -5.10
CA LYS A 76 -13.78 -0.30 -6.36
C LYS A 76 -13.36 0.96 -7.12
N GLU A 77 -14.13 2.04 -6.98
CA GLU A 77 -13.93 3.28 -7.73
C GLU A 77 -13.15 4.35 -6.98
N ASN A 78 -12.78 4.10 -5.71
CA ASN A 78 -12.05 5.11 -4.94
C ASN A 78 -10.56 4.84 -4.93
N THR A 79 -9.81 5.60 -4.13
CA THR A 79 -8.36 5.48 -4.07
C THR A 79 -7.92 4.10 -3.61
N MET A 80 -8.63 3.48 -2.66
CA MET A 80 -8.29 2.14 -2.20
C MET A 80 -8.46 1.12 -3.32
N GLY A 81 -9.45 1.30 -4.20
CA GLY A 81 -9.61 0.48 -5.40
C GLY A 81 -8.47 0.68 -6.39
N ILE A 82 -7.94 1.89 -6.49
CA ILE A 82 -6.76 2.16 -7.32
C ILE A 82 -5.54 1.44 -6.75
N LEU A 83 -5.36 1.43 -5.43
CA LEU A 83 -4.27 0.70 -4.79
C LEU A 83 -4.37 -0.79 -5.05
N GLU A 84 -5.59 -1.33 -5.03
CA GLU A 84 -5.82 -2.73 -5.38
C GLU A 84 -5.32 -3.03 -6.78
N LYS A 85 -5.65 -2.17 -7.74
CA LYS A 85 -5.18 -2.32 -9.12
C LYS A 85 -3.66 -2.22 -9.21
N ASP A 86 -3.06 -1.32 -8.44
CA ASP A 86 -1.60 -1.15 -8.45
C ASP A 86 -0.90 -2.43 -8.00
N VAL A 87 -1.39 -3.09 -6.96
CA VAL A 87 -0.82 -4.36 -6.50
C VAL A 87 -1.01 -5.44 -7.55
N SER A 88 -2.20 -5.51 -8.16
CA SER A 88 -2.47 -6.48 -9.21
C SER A 88 -1.55 -6.27 -10.42
N ASN A 89 -1.29 -5.01 -10.78
CA ASN A 89 -0.38 -4.68 -11.88
C ASN A 89 1.05 -5.12 -11.55
N PHE A 90 1.48 -4.96 -10.30
CA PHE A 90 2.78 -5.45 -9.87
C PHE A 90 2.88 -6.96 -10.04
N MET A 91 1.86 -7.69 -9.60
CA MET A 91 1.84 -9.15 -9.73
C MET A 91 1.89 -9.59 -11.19
N ASP A 92 1.13 -8.91 -12.07
CA ASP A 92 1.13 -9.20 -13.50
C ASP A 92 2.51 -8.95 -14.11
N ALA A 93 3.17 -7.90 -13.68
CA ALA A 93 4.52 -7.57 -14.14
C ALA A 93 5.52 -8.68 -13.76
N LEU A 94 5.39 -9.22 -12.54
CA LEU A 94 6.25 -10.33 -12.11
C LEU A 94 6.04 -11.58 -12.96
N HIS A 95 4.79 -11.90 -13.27
CA HIS A 95 4.47 -13.05 -14.11
C HIS A 95 5.13 -12.96 -15.50
N GLY A 96 5.32 -11.74 -15.99
CA GLY A 96 5.90 -11.54 -17.32
C GLY A 96 7.41 -11.69 -17.39
N THR A 97 8.10 -11.78 -16.26
CA THR A 97 9.57 -11.73 -16.24
C THR A 97 10.26 -13.05 -15.95
N ASN A 98 9.60 -13.98 -15.31
CA ASN A 98 10.18 -15.24 -14.82
C ASN A 98 11.36 -15.06 -13.85
N LEU A 99 11.59 -13.82 -13.40
CA LEU A 99 12.69 -13.52 -12.48
C LEU A 99 12.28 -13.66 -11.03
N MET A 100 10.99 -13.49 -10.79
CA MET A 100 10.43 -13.53 -9.45
C MET A 100 8.93 -13.80 -9.59
N ALA A 101 8.37 -14.60 -8.71
CA ALA A 101 6.93 -14.90 -8.73
C ALA A 101 6.21 -14.12 -7.64
N PRO A 102 4.97 -13.68 -7.87
CA PRO A 102 4.16 -13.15 -6.79
C PRO A 102 3.90 -14.24 -5.75
N GLY A 103 3.72 -13.84 -4.51
CA GLY A 103 3.58 -14.77 -3.41
C GLY A 103 2.56 -14.33 -2.37
N PRO A 104 2.62 -14.96 -1.17
CA PRO A 104 1.65 -14.66 -0.12
C PRO A 104 1.66 -13.20 0.33
N PHE A 105 2.77 -12.51 0.18
CA PHE A 105 2.87 -11.11 0.58
C PHE A 105 1.88 -10.24 -0.21
N GLU A 106 1.91 -10.34 -1.55
CA GLU A 106 1.02 -9.56 -2.40
C GLU A 106 -0.44 -9.96 -2.20
N ASP A 107 -0.70 -11.25 -2.06
CA ASP A 107 -2.05 -11.76 -1.80
C ASP A 107 -2.60 -11.21 -0.49
N ALA A 108 -1.77 -11.16 0.55
CA ALA A 108 -2.18 -10.62 1.84
C ALA A 108 -2.51 -9.13 1.76
N ILE A 109 -1.71 -8.37 1.02
CA ILE A 109 -1.98 -6.94 0.83
C ILE A 109 -3.32 -6.73 0.13
N LEU A 110 -3.59 -7.49 -0.93
CA LEU A 110 -4.87 -7.41 -1.65
C LEU A 110 -6.05 -7.73 -0.72
N THR A 111 -5.91 -8.78 0.07
CA THR A 111 -6.95 -9.18 1.02
C THR A 111 -7.24 -8.04 2.01
N GLU A 112 -6.19 -7.44 2.56
CA GLU A 112 -6.36 -6.37 3.55
C GLU A 112 -6.95 -5.11 2.94
N ILE A 113 -6.57 -4.78 1.71
CA ILE A 113 -7.17 -3.63 1.01
C ILE A 113 -8.68 -3.85 0.84
N ARG A 114 -9.07 -5.03 0.36
CA ARG A 114 -10.48 -5.34 0.10
C ARG A 114 -11.34 -5.37 1.35
N ARG A 115 -10.73 -5.55 2.51
CA ARG A 115 -11.42 -5.59 3.80
C ARG A 115 -11.36 -4.27 4.57
N MET A 116 -10.78 -3.26 3.96
CA MET A 116 -10.53 -1.99 4.64
C MET A 116 -11.83 -1.23 4.91
N GLU A 117 -12.05 -0.90 6.18
CA GLU A 117 -13.19 -0.10 6.62
C GLU A 117 -12.79 1.37 6.71
N PRO A 118 -13.75 2.30 6.62
CA PRO A 118 -13.40 3.71 6.83
C PRO A 118 -12.77 3.94 8.18
N LEU A 119 -11.80 4.82 8.22
CA LEU A 119 -11.12 5.19 9.46
C LEU A 119 -11.85 6.38 10.08
N SER A 120 -12.27 6.25 11.31
CA SER A 120 -12.97 7.34 12.01
C SER A 120 -12.03 8.40 12.57
#